data_06290fb2412d081689d536dce77e4c0e
#
_entry.id   06290fb2412d081689d536dce77e4c0e
#
_cell.length_a   1.000
_cell.length_b   1.000
_cell.length_c   1.000
_cell.angle_alpha   90.00
_cell.angle_beta   90.00
_cell.angle_gamma   90.00
#
_symmetry.space_group_name_H-M   'P 1'
#
loop_
_entity.id
_entity.type
_entity.pdbx_description
1 polymer ?
#
loop_
_entity_poly.entity_id
_entity_poly.type
_entity_poly.pdbx_seq_one_letter_code
_entity_poly.pdbx_strand_id
1 'polypeptide(L)'
;MKRREIIKQYIESLKEDQELDYIFPILLERMGYRVLSTPCQSKGQSQYGRDVVAIKGQNGQKTLFLFELKGFGAKDITDRTLNEPDGLIESLRASKYTEYEDPSIPGLSGFPRYYVFVHNGLIDANAKPTYSGFIKKEFPDGNFEEWDIELLTTYFSDFLFDETLLTDD
;
A
#
# COMPACT_ATOMS: atom_id res chain seq x y z
N MET A 1 -0.60 27.91 -6.91
CA MET A 1 -0.11 26.55 -6.60
C MET A 1 -0.63 25.58 -7.63
N LYS A 2 0.24 24.73 -8.13
CA LYS A 2 -0.18 23.75 -9.13
C LYS A 2 -1.03 22.65 -8.50
N ARG A 3 -1.94 22.09 -9.29
CA ARG A 3 -2.83 21.02 -8.87
C ARG A 3 -2.10 19.86 -8.17
N ARG A 4 -0.99 19.41 -8.76
CA ARG A 4 -0.21 18.32 -8.21
C ARG A 4 0.31 18.62 -6.80
N GLU A 5 0.74 19.84 -6.56
CA GLU A 5 1.25 20.26 -5.25
C GLU A 5 0.15 20.25 -4.19
N ILE A 6 -1.06 20.66 -4.57
CA ILE A 6 -2.20 20.65 -3.67
C ILE A 6 -2.53 19.20 -3.26
N ILE A 7 -2.58 18.30 -4.23
CA ILE A 7 -2.85 16.90 -3.97
C ILE A 7 -1.77 16.27 -3.10
N LYS A 8 -0.51 16.57 -3.40
CA LYS A 8 0.61 16.06 -2.61
C LYS A 8 0.52 16.51 -1.16
N GLN A 9 0.22 17.79 -0.92
CA GLN A 9 0.05 18.31 0.43
C GLN A 9 -1.12 17.63 1.15
N TYR A 10 -2.20 17.37 0.43
CA TYR A 10 -3.34 16.63 1.00
C TYR A 10 -2.90 15.23 1.46
N ILE A 11 -2.18 14.51 0.61
CA ILE A 11 -1.73 13.15 0.95
C ILE A 11 -0.76 13.18 2.13
N GLU A 12 0.15 14.15 2.16
CA GLU A 12 1.09 14.31 3.28
C GLU A 12 0.38 14.55 4.62
N SER A 13 -0.80 15.16 4.57
CA SER A 13 -1.59 15.42 5.78
C SER A 13 -2.40 14.24 6.26
N LEU A 14 -2.54 13.18 5.45
CA LEU A 14 -3.38 12.04 5.80
C LEU A 14 -2.79 11.24 6.95
N LYS A 15 -3.64 10.90 7.89
CA LYS A 15 -3.33 10.00 8.99
C LYS A 15 -3.83 8.60 8.65
N GLU A 16 -3.10 7.61 9.12
CA GLU A 16 -3.42 6.21 8.80
C GLU A 16 -4.80 5.81 9.29
N ASP A 17 -5.08 6.02 10.58
CA ASP A 17 -6.20 5.37 11.27
C ASP A 17 -7.59 5.84 10.85
N GLN A 18 -7.78 7.08 10.51
CA GLN A 18 -9.14 7.60 10.30
C GLN A 18 -9.36 8.21 8.93
N GLU A 19 -8.29 8.43 8.19
CA GLU A 19 -8.38 9.10 6.89
C GLU A 19 -7.95 8.17 5.78
N LEU A 20 -6.74 7.64 5.87
CA LEU A 20 -6.21 6.77 4.84
C LEU A 20 -6.96 5.43 4.76
N ASP A 21 -7.33 4.87 5.91
CA ASP A 21 -8.07 3.61 5.98
C ASP A 21 -9.38 3.66 5.19
N TYR A 22 -9.95 4.84 5.03
CA TYR A 22 -11.19 5.02 4.26
C TYR A 22 -10.92 5.38 2.81
N ILE A 23 -9.95 6.26 2.55
CA ILE A 23 -9.77 6.76 1.18
C ILE A 23 -8.94 5.83 0.30
N PHE A 24 -8.01 5.08 0.87
CA PHE A 24 -7.14 4.21 0.09
C PHE A 24 -7.92 3.09 -0.63
N PRO A 25 -8.87 2.40 0.03
CA PRO A 25 -9.70 1.41 -0.68
C PRO A 25 -10.51 2.02 -1.82
N ILE A 26 -10.99 3.27 -1.65
CA ILE A 26 -11.72 3.95 -2.72
C ILE A 26 -10.79 4.20 -3.92
N LEU A 27 -9.57 4.66 -3.65
CA LEU A 27 -8.57 4.83 -4.70
C LEU A 27 -8.34 3.52 -5.45
N LEU A 28 -8.16 2.43 -4.74
CA LEU A 28 -7.92 1.12 -5.36
C LEU A 28 -9.09 0.70 -6.25
N GLU A 29 -10.31 0.88 -5.79
CA GLU A 29 -11.48 0.54 -6.60
C GLU A 29 -11.54 1.38 -7.88
N ARG A 30 -11.21 2.66 -7.79
CA ARG A 30 -11.13 3.54 -8.95
C ARG A 30 -10.03 3.11 -9.92
N MET A 31 -8.96 2.50 -9.43
CA MET A 31 -7.88 1.96 -10.25
C MET A 31 -8.19 0.58 -10.84
N GLY A 32 -9.35 0.02 -10.54
CA GLY A 32 -9.76 -1.27 -11.08
C GLY A 32 -9.50 -2.47 -10.17
N TYR A 33 -9.08 -2.24 -8.94
CA TYR A 33 -8.94 -3.32 -7.96
C TYR A 33 -10.28 -3.67 -7.35
N ARG A 34 -10.48 -4.95 -7.04
CA ARG A 34 -11.57 -5.40 -6.20
C ARG A 34 -11.04 -5.57 -4.78
N VAL A 35 -11.47 -4.73 -3.87
CA VAL A 35 -10.99 -4.78 -2.49
C VAL A 35 -11.70 -5.88 -1.72
N LEU A 36 -10.94 -6.75 -1.07
CA LEU A 36 -11.44 -7.89 -0.32
C LEU A 36 -11.45 -7.65 1.18
N SER A 37 -10.45 -6.92 1.69
CA SER A 37 -10.30 -6.67 3.12
C SER A 37 -9.68 -5.30 3.34
N THR A 38 -10.17 -4.58 4.34
CA THR A 38 -9.67 -3.27 4.73
C THR A 38 -9.41 -3.24 6.24
N PRO A 39 -8.64 -2.26 6.75
CA PRO A 39 -8.44 -2.12 8.19
C PRO A 39 -9.74 -1.95 8.95
N CYS A 40 -10.72 -1.26 8.35
CA CYS A 40 -12.01 -1.04 9.00
C CYS A 40 -12.80 -2.34 9.18
N GLN A 41 -12.70 -3.26 8.21
CA GLN A 41 -13.40 -4.53 8.25
C GLN A 41 -12.74 -5.54 9.16
N SER A 42 -11.41 -5.48 9.28
CA SER A 42 -10.64 -6.44 10.08
C SER A 42 -10.23 -5.86 11.44
N LYS A 43 -10.91 -4.82 11.88
CA LYS A 43 -10.62 -4.15 13.14
C LYS A 43 -10.68 -5.13 14.30
N GLY A 44 -9.62 -5.16 15.10
CA GLY A 44 -9.49 -6.07 16.23
C GLY A 44 -8.98 -7.45 15.89
N GLN A 45 -8.72 -7.74 14.61
CA GLN A 45 -8.13 -9.00 14.17
C GLN A 45 -6.70 -8.78 13.71
N SER A 46 -5.90 -9.84 13.76
CA SER A 46 -4.54 -9.77 13.24
C SER A 46 -4.57 -9.64 11.72
N GLN A 47 -3.85 -8.65 11.20
CA GLN A 47 -3.79 -8.37 9.77
C GLN A 47 -2.59 -9.03 9.09
N TYR A 48 -1.64 -9.52 9.87
CA TYR A 48 -0.43 -10.18 9.36
C TYR A 48 0.34 -9.30 8.35
N GLY A 49 0.44 -8.00 8.64
CA GLY A 49 1.13 -7.06 7.75
C GLY A 49 0.34 -6.70 6.49
N ARG A 50 -0.95 -7.01 6.46
CA ARG A 50 -1.82 -6.71 5.31
C ARG A 50 -2.89 -5.74 5.74
N ASP A 51 -2.67 -4.48 5.46
CA ASP A 51 -3.67 -3.46 5.80
C ASP A 51 -4.83 -3.49 4.83
N VAL A 52 -4.55 -3.72 3.54
CA VAL A 52 -5.57 -3.86 2.51
C VAL A 52 -5.23 -5.06 1.64
N VAL A 53 -6.24 -5.82 1.26
CA VAL A 53 -6.09 -6.95 0.34
C VAL A 53 -7.05 -6.75 -0.83
N ALA A 54 -6.56 -6.91 -2.05
CA ALA A 54 -7.36 -6.68 -3.25
C ALA A 54 -6.96 -7.64 -4.38
N ILE A 55 -7.86 -7.79 -5.35
CA ILE A 55 -7.61 -8.58 -6.56
C ILE A 55 -7.66 -7.65 -7.76
N LYS A 56 -6.76 -7.89 -8.71
CA LYS A 56 -6.79 -7.21 -10.01
C LYS A 56 -6.29 -8.15 -11.09
N GLY A 57 -6.90 -8.06 -12.27
CA GLY A 57 -6.41 -8.80 -13.42
C GLY A 57 -5.15 -8.18 -13.98
N GLN A 58 -4.14 -9.01 -14.23
CA GLN A 58 -2.91 -8.63 -14.92
C GLN A 58 -2.58 -9.68 -15.95
N ASN A 59 -2.34 -9.26 -17.18
CA ASN A 59 -1.94 -10.17 -18.26
C ASN A 59 -2.89 -11.36 -18.43
N GLY A 60 -4.20 -11.09 -18.28
CA GLY A 60 -5.23 -12.13 -18.42
C GLY A 60 -5.37 -13.03 -17.20
N GLN A 61 -4.65 -12.76 -16.12
CA GLN A 61 -4.67 -13.56 -14.91
C GLN A 61 -5.00 -12.71 -13.70
N LYS A 62 -5.81 -13.27 -12.77
CA LYS A 62 -6.11 -12.57 -11.52
C LYS A 62 -4.93 -12.68 -10.56
N THR A 63 -4.55 -11.55 -9.98
CA THR A 63 -3.45 -11.44 -9.04
C THR A 63 -3.96 -10.92 -7.72
N LEU A 64 -3.48 -11.50 -6.63
CA LEU A 64 -3.81 -11.05 -5.26
C LEU A 64 -2.77 -10.02 -4.83
N PHE A 65 -3.24 -8.82 -4.50
CA PHE A 65 -2.39 -7.71 -4.03
C PHE A 65 -2.54 -7.53 -2.52
N LEU A 66 -1.41 -7.46 -1.85
CA LEU A 66 -1.34 -7.33 -0.40
C LEU A 66 -0.62 -6.03 -0.08
N PHE A 67 -1.36 -5.07 0.47
CA PHE A 67 -0.87 -3.71 0.72
C PHE A 67 -0.51 -3.53 2.19
N GLU A 68 0.68 -3.03 2.45
CA GLU A 68 1.13 -2.59 3.77
C GLU A 68 1.23 -1.09 3.77
N LEU A 69 0.53 -0.43 4.69
CA LEU A 69 0.50 1.02 4.83
C LEU A 69 1.33 1.42 6.05
N LYS A 70 2.31 2.29 5.86
CA LYS A 70 3.18 2.69 6.96
C LYS A 70 3.78 4.08 6.73
N GLY A 71 4.22 4.71 7.82
CA GLY A 71 4.90 5.99 7.72
C GLY A 71 4.01 7.18 7.41
N PHE A 72 2.69 7.06 7.60
CA PHE A 72 1.77 8.15 7.31
C PHE A 72 1.87 9.26 8.34
N GLY A 73 1.45 10.48 7.96
CA GLY A 73 1.76 11.69 8.72
C GLY A 73 3.11 12.25 8.31
N ALA A 74 3.57 11.91 7.10
CA ALA A 74 4.87 12.31 6.54
C ALA A 74 6.06 11.88 7.39
N LYS A 75 5.93 10.75 8.09
CA LYS A 75 7.02 10.21 8.90
C LYS A 75 7.98 9.40 8.04
N ASP A 76 9.26 9.63 8.27
CA ASP A 76 10.30 8.91 7.54
C ASP A 76 10.43 7.47 8.03
N ILE A 77 10.78 6.58 7.10
CA ILE A 77 11.15 5.20 7.42
C ILE A 77 12.61 5.21 7.83
N THR A 78 12.87 4.87 9.08
CA THR A 78 14.22 4.84 9.67
C THR A 78 14.66 3.41 9.92
N ASP A 79 15.92 3.21 10.30
CA ASP A 79 16.40 1.90 10.72
C ASP A 79 15.55 1.31 11.84
N ARG A 80 15.12 2.15 12.76
CA ARG A 80 14.24 1.71 13.83
C ARG A 80 12.91 1.22 13.30
N THR A 81 12.29 2.00 12.41
CA THR A 81 10.99 1.64 11.82
C THR A 81 11.08 0.35 11.02
N LEU A 82 12.23 0.11 10.38
CA LEU A 82 12.46 -1.13 9.65
C LEU A 82 12.56 -2.34 10.57
N ASN A 83 13.35 -2.22 11.63
CA ASN A 83 13.85 -3.37 12.40
C ASN A 83 13.16 -3.62 13.73
N GLU A 84 12.35 -2.67 14.21
CA GLU A 84 11.65 -2.85 15.50
C GLU A 84 10.62 -3.98 15.42
N PRO A 85 10.19 -4.55 16.56
CA PRO A 85 9.06 -5.46 16.59
C PRO A 85 7.84 -4.79 15.97
N ASP A 86 7.14 -5.52 15.10
CA ASP A 86 6.02 -5.00 14.30
C ASP A 86 6.45 -3.89 13.32
N GLY A 87 7.75 -3.79 13.03
CA GLY A 87 8.27 -2.88 12.03
C GLY A 87 8.00 -3.36 10.61
N LEU A 88 8.51 -2.59 9.64
CA LEU A 88 8.22 -2.86 8.23
C LEU A 88 8.70 -4.23 7.76
N ILE A 89 9.92 -4.62 8.14
CA ILE A 89 10.49 -5.90 7.71
C ILE A 89 9.64 -7.06 8.22
N GLU A 90 9.30 -7.04 9.50
CA GLU A 90 8.48 -8.08 10.10
C GLU A 90 7.09 -8.13 9.51
N SER A 91 6.48 -6.98 9.26
CA SER A 91 5.17 -6.89 8.63
C SER A 91 5.16 -7.47 7.22
N LEU A 92 6.16 -7.15 6.42
CA LEU A 92 6.25 -7.69 5.06
C LEU A 92 6.49 -9.20 5.06
N ARG A 93 7.31 -9.70 5.98
CA ARG A 93 7.49 -11.15 6.14
C ARG A 93 6.19 -11.84 6.54
N ALA A 94 5.48 -11.27 7.51
CA ALA A 94 4.20 -11.82 7.95
C ALA A 94 3.20 -11.86 6.80
N SER A 95 3.16 -10.82 5.99
CA SER A 95 2.29 -10.78 4.81
C SER A 95 2.64 -11.89 3.82
N LYS A 96 3.93 -12.12 3.60
CA LYS A 96 4.41 -13.11 2.64
C LYS A 96 4.16 -14.55 3.10
N TYR A 97 4.36 -14.81 4.39
CA TYR A 97 4.38 -16.19 4.91
C TYR A 97 3.09 -16.63 5.58
N THR A 98 2.09 -15.78 5.68
CA THR A 98 0.79 -16.14 6.23
C THR A 98 -0.23 -16.28 5.10
N GLU A 99 -0.95 -17.40 5.08
CA GLU A 99 -1.98 -17.61 4.06
C GLU A 99 -3.11 -16.62 4.21
N TYR A 100 -3.65 -16.21 3.08
CA TYR A 100 -4.88 -15.42 3.01
C TYR A 100 -5.97 -16.29 2.40
N GLU A 101 -7.08 -16.42 3.10
CA GLU A 101 -8.19 -17.25 2.67
C GLU A 101 -9.47 -16.43 2.58
N ASP A 102 -10.22 -16.66 1.53
CA ASP A 102 -11.56 -16.11 1.36
C ASP A 102 -12.41 -17.15 0.62
N PRO A 103 -13.30 -17.85 1.33
CA PRO A 103 -14.11 -18.91 0.71
C PRO A 103 -15.00 -18.42 -0.42
N SER A 104 -15.30 -17.12 -0.48
CA SER A 104 -16.13 -16.57 -1.54
C SER A 104 -15.41 -16.43 -2.88
N ILE A 105 -14.08 -16.65 -2.90
CA ILE A 105 -13.26 -16.49 -4.09
C ILE A 105 -12.70 -17.87 -4.50
N PRO A 106 -13.30 -18.53 -5.50
CA PRO A 106 -12.77 -19.82 -5.95
C PRO A 106 -11.36 -19.71 -6.50
N GLY A 107 -10.49 -20.62 -6.09
CA GLY A 107 -9.13 -20.69 -6.62
C GLY A 107 -8.16 -19.64 -6.10
N LEU A 108 -8.53 -18.91 -5.06
CA LEU A 108 -7.73 -17.82 -4.52
C LEU A 108 -6.30 -18.26 -4.15
N SER A 109 -6.15 -19.45 -3.60
CA SER A 109 -4.83 -19.97 -3.20
C SER A 109 -3.87 -20.14 -4.37
N GLY A 110 -4.39 -20.25 -5.60
CA GLY A 110 -3.58 -20.38 -6.80
C GLY A 110 -3.26 -19.07 -7.49
N PHE A 111 -3.79 -17.95 -6.99
CA PHE A 111 -3.50 -16.65 -7.61
C PHE A 111 -2.07 -16.25 -7.31
N PRO A 112 -1.34 -15.68 -8.30
CA PRO A 112 -0.06 -15.03 -8.01
C PRO A 112 -0.26 -13.94 -6.97
N ARG A 113 0.75 -13.70 -6.14
CA ARG A 113 0.72 -12.69 -5.10
C ARG A 113 1.66 -11.56 -5.43
N TYR A 114 1.23 -10.34 -5.12
CA TYR A 114 2.01 -9.13 -5.32
C TYR A 114 1.95 -8.28 -4.06
N TYR A 115 3.08 -7.80 -3.61
CA TYR A 115 3.21 -7.11 -2.34
C TYR A 115 3.51 -5.65 -2.61
N VAL A 116 2.76 -4.75 -1.96
CA VAL A 116 2.91 -3.31 -2.17
C VAL A 116 3.09 -2.63 -0.82
N PHE A 117 4.19 -1.88 -0.70
CA PHE A 117 4.43 -1.03 0.45
C PHE A 117 4.07 0.40 0.10
N VAL A 118 3.17 1.00 0.89
CA VAL A 118 2.61 2.33 0.64
C VAL A 118 2.98 3.26 1.78
N HIS A 119 3.58 4.41 1.46
CA HIS A 119 3.95 5.41 2.46
C HIS A 119 3.94 6.81 1.87
N ASN A 120 3.84 7.83 2.73
CA ASN A 120 3.84 9.22 2.31
C ASN A 120 4.99 10.05 2.89
N GLY A 121 5.97 9.40 3.49
CA GLY A 121 7.23 10.03 3.92
C GLY A 121 8.36 9.66 2.98
N LEU A 122 9.56 9.66 3.49
CA LEU A 122 10.77 9.26 2.76
C LEU A 122 11.41 8.06 3.47
N ILE A 123 12.22 7.31 2.74
CA ILE A 123 13.09 6.32 3.37
C ILE A 123 14.38 7.05 3.73
N ASP A 124 14.71 7.09 5.02
CA ASP A 124 15.91 7.73 5.50
C ASP A 124 17.15 7.17 4.78
N ALA A 125 18.05 8.05 4.39
CA ALA A 125 19.27 7.66 3.68
C ALA A 125 20.06 6.58 4.41
N ASN A 126 20.06 6.60 5.76
CA ASN A 126 20.76 5.61 6.56
C ASN A 126 20.06 4.25 6.55
N ALA A 127 18.76 4.23 6.34
CA ALA A 127 17.96 3.00 6.32
C ALA A 127 17.88 2.37 4.91
N LYS A 128 18.16 3.15 3.88
CA LYS A 128 17.95 2.73 2.50
C LYS A 128 18.72 1.47 2.09
N PRO A 129 20.01 1.32 2.43
CA PRO A 129 20.72 0.08 2.09
C PRO A 129 20.12 -1.17 2.73
N THR A 130 19.71 -1.08 3.99
CA THR A 130 19.05 -2.20 4.69
C THR A 130 17.72 -2.53 4.05
N TYR A 131 16.93 -1.50 3.74
CA TYR A 131 15.64 -1.68 3.06
C TYR A 131 15.81 -2.35 1.68
N SER A 132 16.70 -1.81 0.87
CA SER A 132 16.93 -2.33 -0.49
C SER A 132 17.44 -3.75 -0.47
N GLY A 133 18.37 -4.07 0.45
CA GLY A 133 18.90 -5.42 0.62
C GLY A 133 17.83 -6.41 1.05
N PHE A 134 16.96 -6.00 1.97
CA PHE A 134 15.85 -6.83 2.41
C PHE A 134 14.89 -7.14 1.26
N ILE A 135 14.47 -6.12 0.50
CA ILE A 135 13.53 -6.31 -0.61
C ILE A 135 14.12 -7.26 -1.66
N LYS A 136 15.38 -7.07 -2.01
CA LYS A 136 16.05 -7.92 -2.99
C LYS A 136 16.09 -9.37 -2.56
N LYS A 137 16.36 -9.61 -1.30
CA LYS A 137 16.48 -10.96 -0.75
C LYS A 137 15.12 -11.62 -0.54
N GLU A 138 14.13 -10.85 -0.05
CA GLU A 138 12.82 -11.40 0.30
C GLU A 138 11.90 -11.53 -0.91
N PHE A 139 12.06 -10.68 -1.91
CA PHE A 139 11.20 -10.68 -3.10
C PHE A 139 12.03 -10.84 -4.37
N PRO A 140 12.74 -11.99 -4.52
CA PRO A 140 13.64 -12.18 -5.66
C PRO A 140 12.91 -12.29 -6.99
N ASP A 141 11.61 -12.61 -6.97
CA ASP A 141 10.81 -12.77 -8.19
C ASP A 141 10.27 -11.44 -8.72
N GLY A 142 10.58 -10.33 -8.07
CA GLY A 142 10.14 -9.02 -8.52
C GLY A 142 8.67 -8.73 -8.28
N ASN A 143 8.01 -9.47 -7.41
CA ASN A 143 6.60 -9.29 -7.09
C ASN A 143 6.40 -8.32 -5.90
N PHE A 144 7.08 -7.20 -5.98
CA PHE A 144 7.04 -6.16 -4.95
C PHE A 144 7.08 -4.78 -5.60
N GLU A 145 6.29 -3.86 -5.07
CA GLU A 145 6.34 -2.45 -5.45
C GLU A 145 6.33 -1.56 -4.21
N GLU A 146 6.96 -0.42 -4.35
CA GLU A 146 6.89 0.66 -3.37
C GLU A 146 6.07 1.80 -3.97
N TRP A 147 5.00 2.19 -3.29
CA TRP A 147 4.21 3.38 -3.67
C TRP A 147 4.59 4.50 -2.71
N ASP A 148 5.46 5.39 -3.16
CA ASP A 148 5.90 6.54 -2.39
C ASP A 148 4.95 7.73 -2.60
N ILE A 149 5.27 8.86 -1.98
CA ILE A 149 4.43 10.05 -2.06
C ILE A 149 4.26 10.54 -3.50
N GLU A 150 5.29 10.42 -4.32
CA GLU A 150 5.23 10.87 -5.72
C GLU A 150 4.27 10.02 -6.53
N LEU A 151 4.37 8.71 -6.38
CA LEU A 151 3.49 7.78 -7.09
C LEU A 151 2.05 7.87 -6.58
N LEU A 152 1.87 8.00 -5.27
CA LEU A 152 0.54 8.20 -4.68
C LEU A 152 -0.11 9.47 -5.21
N THR A 153 0.66 10.55 -5.33
CA THR A 153 0.14 11.82 -5.87
C THR A 153 -0.37 11.62 -7.29
N THR A 154 0.38 10.89 -8.10
CA THR A 154 -0.04 10.57 -9.47
C THR A 154 -1.33 9.78 -9.48
N TYR A 155 -1.43 8.74 -8.67
CA TYR A 155 -2.64 7.91 -8.62
C TYR A 155 -3.84 8.67 -8.09
N PHE A 156 -3.67 9.47 -7.05
CA PHE A 156 -4.75 10.30 -6.52
C PHE A 156 -5.23 11.31 -7.56
N SER A 157 -4.28 11.92 -8.30
CA SER A 157 -4.61 12.87 -9.35
C SER A 157 -5.39 12.22 -10.49
N ASP A 158 -4.95 11.04 -10.92
CA ASP A 158 -5.51 10.40 -12.12
C ASP A 158 -6.83 9.67 -11.84
N PHE A 159 -7.00 9.13 -10.65
CA PHE A 159 -8.11 8.22 -10.37
C PHE A 159 -9.10 8.73 -9.34
N LEU A 160 -8.70 9.62 -8.46
CA LEU A 160 -9.56 10.09 -7.38
C LEU A 160 -9.94 11.55 -7.52
N PHE A 161 -8.98 12.41 -7.83
CA PHE A 161 -9.21 13.84 -8.03
C PHE A 161 -9.05 14.21 -9.48
N ASP A 162 -9.99 13.77 -10.31
CA ASP A 162 -9.97 14.08 -11.74
C ASP A 162 -10.37 15.52 -11.99
N GLU A 163 -10.32 15.93 -13.25
CA GLU A 163 -10.61 17.31 -13.63
C GLU A 163 -12.04 17.74 -13.32
N THR A 164 -12.97 16.81 -13.22
CA THR A 164 -14.35 17.17 -12.90
C THR A 164 -14.51 17.61 -11.45
N LEU A 165 -13.57 17.25 -10.58
CA LEU A 165 -13.58 17.64 -9.18
C LEU A 165 -12.70 18.86 -8.90
N LEU A 166 -11.76 19.18 -9.78
CA LEU A 166 -10.80 20.27 -9.61
C LEU A 166 -10.81 21.18 -10.82
N THR A 167 -11.98 21.60 -11.26
CA THR A 167 -12.13 22.30 -12.52
C THR A 167 -11.81 23.77 -12.51
N ASP A 168 -11.73 24.38 -11.37
CA ASP A 168 -11.69 25.83 -11.31
C ASP A 168 -10.33 26.39 -11.03
N ASP A 169 -9.39 25.80 -11.61
CA ASP A 169 -8.06 26.26 -11.39
C ASP A 169 -7.53 27.40 -12.12
#